data_6c43eddbb147057c741ceed525de335d
#
_entry.id   6c43eddbb147057c741ceed525de335d
#
_cell.length_a   1.000
_cell.length_b   1.000
_cell.length_c   1.000
_cell.angle_alpha   90.00
_cell.angle_beta   90.00
_cell.angle_gamma   90.00
#
_symmetry.space_group_name_H-M   'P 1'
#
loop_
_entity.id
_entity.type
_entity.pdbx_description
1 polymer ?
#
loop_
_entity_poly.entity_id
_entity_poly.type
_entity_poly.pdbx_seq_one_letter_code
_entity_poly.pdbx_strand_id
1 'polypeptide(L)'
;MTKKKAQNRKNLSSKKPFKITKKPNLSKKSREIKQNLETEPRNIETQKVPISNKAPQTIQKEEENILNYYAKSLNNTFYSYSNDMLNNYLTLETNKDNLVQINEEILSKFGITKELRKSAFKYLVEVLTPNNINKKLYFKTTTVFDLFLINYSKNNGHTSCSQFFSSKRDGIFSQSKLIIFILCCYFIINQTFSTQNFELKCIEKWDEKNEFTYDELNKLIDTILTQVDFNLDNLCIYDFLNLFLFDLNNKLKNVTNENPFIDFFNQSVNIFSVKIIQDLSLNDIMPSAQCLGIIMFSYEYSKFTVKKTFQNDKVLFVIENWIQNAKNILINLKKQDLKRVIHWLNDYVNTH
;
A
#
# COMPACT_ATOMS: atom_id res chain seq x y z
N MET A 1 20.39 -33.41 -64.93
CA MET A 1 21.10 -34.41 -64.11
C MET A 1 21.04 -34.01 -62.69
N THR A 2 20.31 -34.73 -62.04
CA THR A 2 20.31 -35.59 -60.83
C THR A 2 20.10 -34.83 -59.54
N LYS A 3 18.91 -34.91 -58.94
CA LYS A 3 18.28 -35.87 -57.99
C LYS A 3 18.84 -35.83 -56.56
N LYS A 4 17.86 -35.60 -55.62
CA LYS A 4 17.76 -36.13 -54.25
C LYS A 4 18.51 -35.31 -53.17
N LYS A 5 17.93 -34.95 -51.99
CA LYS A 5 16.99 -35.73 -51.14
C LYS A 5 16.20 -34.81 -50.18
N ALA A 6 14.95 -35.12 -50.06
CA ALA A 6 14.08 -34.74 -48.96
C ALA A 6 14.39 -35.60 -47.71
N GLN A 7 13.92 -35.11 -46.58
CA GLN A 7 13.73 -35.73 -45.25
C GLN A 7 14.59 -35.03 -44.18
N ASN A 8 13.99 -34.20 -43.28
CA ASN A 8 13.38 -34.69 -42.07
C ASN A 8 12.48 -33.62 -41.42
N ARG A 9 11.18 -33.78 -41.62
CA ARG A 9 10.19 -33.27 -40.69
C ARG A 9 9.91 -34.43 -39.73
N LYS A 10 10.13 -34.20 -38.41
CA LYS A 10 9.42 -34.78 -37.25
C LYS A 10 10.21 -34.45 -36.01
N ASN A 11 9.67 -33.56 -35.20
CA ASN A 11 9.30 -33.80 -33.82
C ASN A 11 9.01 -32.46 -33.14
N LEU A 12 7.78 -31.96 -33.35
CA LEU A 12 7.17 -31.06 -32.38
C LEU A 12 6.65 -31.93 -31.25
N SER A 13 7.40 -32.09 -30.17
CA SER A 13 6.90 -32.65 -28.94
C SER A 13 6.15 -31.55 -28.16
N SER A 14 4.86 -31.81 -27.97
CA SER A 14 3.93 -31.13 -27.13
C SER A 14 4.51 -30.77 -25.75
N LYS A 15 4.71 -29.51 -25.48
CA LYS A 15 4.96 -29.04 -24.11
C LYS A 15 3.64 -29.11 -23.32
N LYS A 16 3.65 -29.97 -22.31
CA LYS A 16 2.56 -30.13 -21.34
C LYS A 16 2.26 -28.81 -20.63
N PRO A 17 0.99 -28.46 -20.36
CA PRO A 17 0.63 -27.29 -19.62
C PRO A 17 1.12 -27.40 -18.15
N PHE A 18 1.66 -26.33 -17.64
CA PHE A 18 2.08 -26.17 -16.24
C PHE A 18 0.90 -26.50 -15.31
N LYS A 19 1.03 -27.54 -14.50
CA LYS A 19 0.10 -27.84 -13.42
C LYS A 19 0.30 -26.83 -12.31
N ILE A 20 -0.71 -25.98 -12.12
CA ILE A 20 -0.86 -25.14 -10.93
C ILE A 20 -1.00 -26.07 -9.74
N THR A 21 0.03 -26.15 -8.92
CA THR A 21 -0.01 -26.88 -7.66
C THR A 21 -0.98 -26.19 -6.69
N LYS A 22 -1.87 -27.02 -6.15
CA LYS A 22 -2.98 -26.68 -5.26
C LYS A 22 -2.52 -25.78 -4.10
N LYS A 23 -3.31 -24.74 -3.81
CA LYS A 23 -3.24 -23.90 -2.61
C LYS A 23 -3.09 -24.76 -1.34
N PRO A 24 -2.23 -24.38 -0.40
CA PRO A 24 -2.20 -25.04 0.91
C PRO A 24 -3.53 -24.81 1.64
N ASN A 25 -4.10 -25.89 2.13
CA ASN A 25 -5.36 -25.92 2.87
C ASN A 25 -5.21 -25.18 4.22
N LEU A 26 -5.73 -23.96 4.30
CA LEU A 26 -5.83 -23.13 5.51
C LEU A 26 -6.86 -23.66 6.53
N SER A 27 -7.51 -24.81 6.26
CA SER A 27 -8.62 -25.30 7.08
C SER A 27 -8.22 -26.16 8.30
N LYS A 28 -6.92 -26.52 8.47
CA LYS A 28 -6.50 -27.36 9.61
C LYS A 28 -6.07 -26.59 10.87
N LYS A 29 -5.61 -25.36 10.74
CA LYS A 29 -5.19 -24.56 11.91
C LYS A 29 -6.35 -23.91 12.68
N SER A 30 -7.49 -23.72 12.03
CA SER A 30 -8.68 -23.16 12.70
C SER A 30 -9.43 -24.19 13.58
N ARG A 31 -9.15 -25.49 13.47
CA ARG A 31 -9.81 -26.53 14.29
C ARG A 31 -9.10 -26.79 15.61
N GLU A 32 -7.81 -26.56 15.73
CA GLU A 32 -7.06 -26.78 16.98
C GLU A 32 -7.31 -25.68 18.03
N ILE A 33 -7.71 -24.48 17.60
CA ILE A 33 -8.02 -23.37 18.54
C ILE A 33 -9.42 -23.52 19.17
N LYS A 34 -10.29 -24.36 18.60
CA LYS A 34 -11.65 -24.59 19.15
C LYS A 34 -11.76 -25.69 20.19
N GLN A 35 -10.75 -26.53 20.36
CA GLN A 35 -10.80 -27.66 21.29
C GLN A 35 -10.27 -27.39 22.70
N ASN A 36 -9.65 -26.21 22.96
CA ASN A 36 -9.11 -25.90 24.29
C ASN A 36 -9.95 -24.92 25.12
N LEU A 37 -11.23 -24.73 24.77
CA LEU A 37 -12.14 -23.78 25.47
C LEU A 37 -13.36 -24.42 26.10
N GLU A 38 -13.41 -25.74 26.21
CA GLU A 38 -14.46 -26.45 26.93
C GLU A 38 -13.88 -27.32 28.04
N THR A 39 -13.58 -26.73 29.21
CA THR A 39 -13.59 -27.47 30.48
C THR A 39 -13.75 -26.52 31.66
N GLU A 40 -14.81 -26.83 32.38
CA GLU A 40 -15.18 -26.63 33.79
C GLU A 40 -15.90 -25.34 34.23
N PRO A 41 -17.11 -25.50 34.73
CA PRO A 41 -17.84 -24.45 35.45
C PRO A 41 -17.39 -24.41 36.91
N ARG A 42 -16.64 -23.37 37.31
CA ARG A 42 -16.46 -23.09 38.75
C ARG A 42 -17.68 -22.39 39.29
N ASN A 43 -18.34 -23.06 40.26
CA ASN A 43 -19.34 -22.50 41.14
C ASN A 43 -18.78 -21.23 41.82
N ILE A 44 -19.31 -20.07 41.49
CA ILE A 44 -19.10 -18.86 42.25
C ILE A 44 -20.40 -18.56 42.97
N GLU A 45 -20.39 -18.72 44.28
CA GLU A 45 -21.45 -18.28 45.18
C GLU A 45 -21.74 -16.79 44.97
N THR A 46 -22.98 -16.50 44.59
CA THR A 46 -23.51 -15.15 44.44
C THR A 46 -23.70 -14.51 45.81
N GLN A 47 -22.71 -13.74 46.26
CA GLN A 47 -22.96 -12.73 47.29
C GLN A 47 -23.84 -11.62 46.71
N LYS A 48 -25.04 -11.50 47.23
CA LYS A 48 -25.99 -10.42 46.93
C LYS A 48 -25.40 -9.11 47.48
N VAL A 49 -24.81 -8.30 46.59
CA VAL A 49 -24.54 -6.90 46.88
C VAL A 49 -25.82 -6.11 46.73
N PRO A 50 -26.21 -5.24 47.69
CA PRO A 50 -27.42 -4.47 47.61
C PRO A 50 -27.32 -3.48 46.42
N ILE A 51 -28.26 -3.61 45.49
CA ILE A 51 -28.41 -2.69 44.35
C ILE A 51 -28.92 -1.34 44.93
N SER A 52 -28.05 -0.38 45.06
CA SER A 52 -28.40 1.01 45.27
C SER A 52 -29.09 1.55 44.03
N ASN A 53 -30.41 1.80 44.14
CA ASN A 53 -31.20 2.48 43.11
C ASN A 53 -30.72 3.96 42.99
N LYS A 54 -29.60 4.22 42.35
CA LYS A 54 -29.27 5.54 41.84
C LYS A 54 -30.02 5.76 40.53
N ALA A 55 -30.77 6.84 40.49
CA ALA A 55 -31.65 7.17 39.37
C ALA A 55 -30.90 7.22 38.03
N PRO A 56 -31.55 6.78 36.92
CA PRO A 56 -30.89 6.70 35.59
C PRO A 56 -30.29 7.99 35.04
N GLN A 57 -30.73 9.14 35.58
CA GLN A 57 -30.25 10.48 35.17
C GLN A 57 -28.81 10.82 35.60
N THR A 58 -28.26 10.16 36.62
CA THR A 58 -26.91 10.44 37.11
C THR A 58 -25.86 9.73 36.22
N ILE A 59 -26.19 8.54 35.72
CA ILE A 59 -25.30 7.75 34.85
C ILE A 59 -25.18 8.43 33.47
N GLN A 60 -26.30 8.91 32.92
CA GLN A 60 -26.27 9.64 31.63
C GLN A 60 -25.45 10.94 31.69
N LYS A 61 -25.53 11.69 32.81
CA LYS A 61 -24.71 12.89 32.98
C LYS A 61 -23.22 12.60 33.14
N GLU A 62 -22.83 11.49 33.77
CA GLU A 62 -21.43 11.10 33.89
C GLU A 62 -20.87 10.64 32.53
N GLU A 63 -21.65 9.89 31.76
CA GLU A 63 -21.26 9.49 30.40
C GLU A 63 -21.14 10.70 29.45
N GLU A 64 -22.07 11.65 29.52
CA GLU A 64 -22.03 12.88 28.74
C GLU A 64 -20.85 13.78 29.11
N ASN A 65 -20.49 13.87 30.41
CA ASN A 65 -19.30 14.59 30.88
C ASN A 65 -18.00 13.92 30.45
N ILE A 66 -17.94 12.59 30.45
CA ILE A 66 -16.79 11.82 29.96
C ILE A 66 -16.64 12.02 28.45
N LEU A 67 -17.71 11.93 27.67
CA LEU A 67 -17.69 12.19 26.23
C LEU A 67 -17.29 13.64 25.92
N ASN A 68 -17.76 14.61 26.67
CA ASN A 68 -17.38 16.02 26.52
C ASN A 68 -15.92 16.30 26.92
N TYR A 69 -15.38 15.59 27.91
CA TYR A 69 -13.96 15.64 28.24
C TYR A 69 -13.09 15.07 27.11
N TYR A 70 -13.46 13.92 26.56
CA TYR A 70 -12.78 13.36 25.42
C TYR A 70 -12.92 14.23 24.17
N ALA A 71 -14.08 14.80 23.91
CA ALA A 71 -14.27 15.76 22.82
C ALA A 71 -13.39 17.01 22.97
N LYS A 72 -13.24 17.54 24.17
CA LYS A 72 -12.34 18.67 24.45
C LYS A 72 -10.86 18.30 24.30
N SER A 73 -10.46 17.11 24.73
CA SER A 73 -9.08 16.63 24.57
C SER A 73 -8.73 16.29 23.11
N LEU A 74 -9.72 15.88 22.31
CA LEU A 74 -9.59 15.57 20.90
C LEU A 74 -9.64 16.81 20.00
N ASN A 75 -10.24 17.91 20.47
CA ASN A 75 -10.22 19.22 19.80
C ASN A 75 -8.85 19.89 19.82
N ASN A 76 -7.91 19.40 20.62
CA ASN A 76 -6.52 19.77 20.46
C ASN A 76 -5.97 19.04 19.23
N THR A 77 -5.75 19.84 18.19
CA THR A 77 -4.97 19.57 16.99
C THR A 77 -3.94 18.45 17.14
N PHE A 78 -3.57 17.80 16.03
CA PHE A 78 -2.41 16.91 15.94
C PHE A 78 -1.30 17.33 16.91
N TYR A 79 -0.59 16.39 17.52
CA TYR A 79 0.58 16.72 18.33
C TYR A 79 1.45 17.75 17.60
N SER A 80 2.00 18.73 18.30
CA SER A 80 2.67 19.89 17.69
C SER A 80 3.68 19.50 16.60
N TYR A 81 4.49 18.46 16.84
CA TYR A 81 5.42 17.90 15.85
C TYR A 81 4.71 17.35 14.59
N SER A 82 3.60 16.63 14.78
CA SER A 82 2.82 16.10 13.65
C SER A 82 2.14 17.23 12.85
N ASN A 83 1.78 18.34 13.48
CA ASN A 83 1.24 19.51 12.81
C ASN A 83 2.27 20.18 11.91
N ASP A 84 3.48 20.38 12.42
CA ASP A 84 4.55 21.02 11.65
C ASP A 84 4.92 20.16 10.44
N MET A 85 5.03 18.84 10.61
CA MET A 85 5.26 17.91 9.51
C MET A 85 4.10 17.93 8.51
N LEU A 86 2.86 17.91 8.98
CA LEU A 86 1.68 17.94 8.11
C LEU A 86 1.64 19.23 7.29
N ASN A 87 1.89 20.38 7.92
CA ASN A 87 1.93 21.65 7.22
C ASN A 87 3.03 21.68 6.15
N ASN A 88 4.21 21.12 6.45
CA ASN A 88 5.28 20.99 5.49
C ASN A 88 4.86 20.08 4.31
N TYR A 89 4.26 18.92 4.58
CA TYR A 89 3.79 18.01 3.53
C TYR A 89 2.69 18.65 2.68
N LEU A 90 1.73 19.35 3.28
CA LEU A 90 0.69 20.05 2.54
C LEU A 90 1.26 21.19 1.68
N THR A 91 2.27 21.89 2.17
CA THR A 91 2.99 22.91 1.40
C THR A 91 3.71 22.29 0.21
N LEU A 92 4.41 21.17 0.41
CA LEU A 92 5.07 20.44 -0.67
C LEU A 92 4.05 19.89 -1.68
N GLU A 93 2.90 19.39 -1.21
CA GLU A 93 1.84 18.84 -2.07
C GLU A 93 1.18 19.91 -2.94
N THR A 94 1.11 21.18 -2.48
CA THR A 94 0.55 22.27 -3.29
C THR A 94 1.44 22.65 -4.48
N ASN A 95 2.73 22.36 -4.40
CA ASN A 95 3.63 22.52 -5.52
C ASN A 95 3.59 21.29 -6.42
N LYS A 96 2.97 21.44 -7.59
CA LYS A 96 2.80 20.35 -8.56
C LYS A 96 4.10 19.71 -9.02
N ASP A 97 5.22 20.44 -8.96
CA ASP A 97 6.53 19.91 -9.34
C ASP A 97 7.04 18.85 -8.35
N ASN A 98 6.52 18.84 -7.14
CA ASN A 98 6.86 17.83 -6.12
C ASN A 98 5.98 16.56 -6.22
N LEU A 99 4.93 16.57 -7.04
CA LEU A 99 4.04 15.42 -7.18
C LEU A 99 4.42 14.57 -8.37
N VAL A 100 4.60 13.30 -8.12
CA VAL A 100 4.85 12.30 -9.15
C VAL A 100 3.50 11.77 -9.64
N GLN A 101 3.03 12.31 -10.78
CA GLN A 101 1.76 11.93 -11.40
C GLN A 101 2.01 11.35 -12.79
N ILE A 102 2.14 10.03 -12.86
CA ILE A 102 2.26 9.31 -14.12
C ILE A 102 0.88 9.10 -14.74
N ASN A 103 0.79 9.11 -16.07
CA ASN A 103 -0.42 8.82 -16.82
C ASN A 103 -0.19 7.73 -17.88
N GLU A 104 -1.27 7.26 -18.50
CA GLU A 104 -1.21 6.20 -19.52
C GLU A 104 -0.44 6.64 -20.77
N GLU A 105 -0.44 7.92 -21.11
CA GLU A 105 0.33 8.45 -22.24
C GLU A 105 1.83 8.26 -22.04
N ILE A 106 2.34 8.56 -20.83
CA ILE A 106 3.75 8.36 -20.50
C ILE A 106 4.10 6.87 -20.53
N LEU A 107 3.28 6.02 -19.93
CA LEU A 107 3.50 4.57 -19.94
C LEU A 107 3.54 4.01 -21.34
N SER A 108 2.62 4.44 -22.22
CA SER A 108 2.54 3.94 -23.60
C SER A 108 3.79 4.26 -24.42
N LYS A 109 4.50 5.36 -24.14
CA LYS A 109 5.79 5.69 -24.78
C LYS A 109 6.83 4.60 -24.54
N PHE A 110 6.75 3.89 -23.41
CA PHE A 110 7.65 2.79 -23.04
C PHE A 110 7.09 1.40 -23.40
N GLY A 111 5.94 1.32 -24.04
CA GLY A 111 5.26 0.05 -24.30
C GLY A 111 4.66 -0.61 -23.05
N ILE A 112 4.49 0.14 -21.97
CA ILE A 112 3.91 -0.35 -20.72
C ILE A 112 2.42 -0.04 -20.71
N THR A 113 1.58 -1.07 -20.50
CA THR A 113 0.15 -0.86 -20.21
C THR A 113 -0.07 -0.70 -18.71
N LYS A 114 -1.20 -0.15 -18.34
CA LYS A 114 -1.62 0.00 -16.95
C LYS A 114 -1.71 -1.37 -16.23
N GLU A 115 -2.20 -2.41 -16.92
CA GLU A 115 -2.28 -3.77 -16.39
C GLU A 115 -0.90 -4.37 -16.18
N LEU A 116 0.04 -4.10 -17.10
CA LEU A 116 1.41 -4.57 -17.01
C LEU A 116 2.13 -3.90 -15.82
N ARG A 117 1.97 -2.57 -15.65
CA ARG A 117 2.49 -1.86 -14.47
C ARG A 117 1.91 -2.46 -13.17
N LYS A 118 0.58 -2.63 -13.11
CA LYS A 118 -0.11 -3.24 -11.96
C LYS A 118 0.44 -4.62 -11.64
N SER A 119 0.63 -5.46 -12.66
CA SER A 119 1.17 -6.83 -12.51
C SER A 119 2.62 -6.82 -12.04
N ALA A 120 3.45 -5.90 -12.53
CA ALA A 120 4.85 -5.78 -12.12
C ALA A 120 4.98 -5.36 -10.65
N PHE A 121 4.19 -4.42 -10.18
CA PHE A 121 4.18 -4.04 -8.77
C PHE A 121 3.53 -5.12 -7.86
N LYS A 122 2.54 -5.86 -8.35
CA LYS A 122 2.03 -7.02 -7.64
C LYS A 122 3.11 -8.08 -7.46
N TYR A 123 3.88 -8.35 -8.51
CA TYR A 123 5.02 -9.26 -8.46
C TYR A 123 6.09 -8.80 -7.45
N LEU A 124 6.41 -7.50 -7.43
CA LEU A 124 7.33 -6.94 -6.43
C LEU A 124 6.85 -7.22 -4.99
N VAL A 125 5.55 -7.08 -4.74
CA VAL A 125 4.95 -7.42 -3.44
C VAL A 125 5.16 -8.91 -3.13
N GLU A 126 4.89 -9.80 -4.07
CA GLU A 126 5.02 -11.25 -3.90
C GLU A 126 6.48 -11.66 -3.61
N VAL A 127 7.43 -11.03 -4.29
CA VAL A 127 8.88 -11.27 -4.10
C VAL A 127 9.35 -10.80 -2.73
N LEU A 128 8.85 -9.65 -2.25
CA LEU A 128 9.30 -9.05 -0.99
C LEU A 128 8.54 -9.54 0.24
N THR A 129 7.34 -10.14 0.07
CA THR A 129 6.47 -10.58 1.19
C THR A 129 7.12 -11.59 2.13
N PRO A 130 8.00 -12.53 1.69
CA PRO A 130 8.64 -13.45 2.61
C PRO A 130 9.42 -12.78 3.74
N ASN A 131 9.83 -11.53 3.54
CA ASN A 131 10.71 -10.78 4.45
C ASN A 131 10.00 -9.63 5.19
N ASN A 132 8.66 -9.62 5.28
CA ASN A 132 7.89 -8.48 5.81
C ASN A 132 8.18 -7.19 5.05
N ILE A 133 7.41 -6.92 4.00
CA ILE A 133 7.56 -5.72 3.17
C ILE A 133 7.65 -4.47 4.06
N ASN A 134 8.78 -3.80 4.01
CA ASN A 134 8.85 -2.42 4.47
C ASN A 134 8.03 -1.55 3.50
N LYS A 135 6.85 -1.14 3.94
CA LYS A 135 5.91 -0.36 3.13
C LYS A 135 6.52 0.93 2.61
N LYS A 136 7.33 1.61 3.42
CA LYS A 136 8.04 2.81 2.99
C LYS A 136 8.85 2.53 1.72
N LEU A 137 9.61 1.42 1.70
CA LEU A 137 10.44 1.07 0.56
C LEU A 137 9.58 0.78 -0.67
N TYR A 138 8.47 0.06 -0.51
CA TYR A 138 7.56 -0.24 -1.61
C TYR A 138 6.98 1.04 -2.24
N PHE A 139 6.44 1.96 -1.43
CA PHE A 139 5.85 3.21 -1.92
C PHE A 139 6.91 4.10 -2.58
N LYS A 140 8.07 4.29 -1.94
CA LYS A 140 9.17 5.08 -2.52
C LYS A 140 9.71 4.46 -3.82
N THR A 141 9.78 3.12 -3.92
CA THR A 141 10.15 2.42 -5.16
C THR A 141 9.18 2.74 -6.29
N THR A 142 7.87 2.72 -6.02
CA THR A 142 6.86 3.06 -7.02
C THR A 142 7.01 4.51 -7.48
N THR A 143 7.25 5.41 -6.54
CA THR A 143 7.44 6.84 -6.83
C THR A 143 8.69 7.07 -7.68
N VAL A 144 9.82 6.43 -7.36
CA VAL A 144 11.07 6.54 -8.13
C VAL A 144 10.90 5.97 -9.54
N PHE A 145 10.21 4.82 -9.66
CA PHE A 145 9.89 4.24 -10.97
C PHE A 145 9.08 5.22 -11.84
N ASP A 146 7.99 5.75 -11.29
CA ASP A 146 7.11 6.68 -12.02
C ASP A 146 7.85 7.99 -12.37
N LEU A 147 8.63 8.55 -11.45
CA LEU A 147 9.44 9.75 -11.66
C LEU A 147 10.48 9.54 -12.77
N PHE A 148 11.15 8.39 -12.76
CA PHE A 148 12.07 8.04 -13.84
C PHE A 148 11.39 8.09 -15.21
N LEU A 149 10.24 7.41 -15.35
CA LEU A 149 9.53 7.37 -16.64
C LEU A 149 9.13 8.78 -17.11
N ILE A 150 8.63 9.61 -16.18
CA ILE A 150 8.27 11.00 -16.46
C ILE A 150 9.48 11.77 -16.97
N ASN A 151 10.60 11.77 -16.24
CA ASN A 151 11.77 12.56 -16.56
C ASN A 151 12.48 12.02 -17.82
N TYR A 152 12.60 10.70 -17.95
CA TYR A 152 13.18 10.10 -19.14
C TYR A 152 12.37 10.45 -20.41
N SER A 153 11.02 10.42 -20.31
CA SER A 153 10.14 10.79 -21.44
C SER A 153 10.23 12.26 -21.83
N LYS A 154 10.56 13.16 -20.88
CA LYS A 154 10.78 14.58 -21.17
C LYS A 154 12.12 14.83 -21.88
N ASN A 155 13.14 14.06 -21.48
CA ASN A 155 14.51 14.29 -21.94
C ASN A 155 14.87 13.50 -23.22
N ASN A 156 14.05 12.49 -23.58
CA ASN A 156 14.33 11.58 -24.69
C ASN A 156 13.15 11.49 -25.65
N GLY A 157 13.45 11.30 -26.93
CA GLY A 157 12.42 11.13 -27.97
C GLY A 157 11.66 9.80 -27.82
N HIS A 158 10.50 9.71 -28.48
CA HIS A 158 9.61 8.54 -28.45
C HIS A 158 10.32 7.24 -28.80
N THR A 159 11.21 7.23 -29.78
CA THR A 159 11.97 6.03 -30.20
C THR A 159 12.86 5.52 -29.07
N SER A 160 13.55 6.39 -28.35
CA SER A 160 14.39 6.00 -27.21
C SER A 160 13.56 5.41 -26.07
N CYS A 161 12.38 5.98 -25.79
CA CYS A 161 11.46 5.46 -24.79
C CYS A 161 10.95 4.06 -25.15
N SER A 162 10.50 3.86 -26.40
CA SER A 162 9.96 2.57 -26.86
C SER A 162 10.99 1.44 -26.87
N GLN A 163 12.27 1.77 -27.05
CA GLN A 163 13.37 0.82 -27.04
C GLN A 163 13.91 0.52 -25.64
N PHE A 164 13.59 1.32 -24.64
CA PHE A 164 14.19 1.21 -23.30
C PHE A 164 13.98 -0.17 -22.67
N PHE A 165 12.76 -0.71 -22.75
CA PHE A 165 12.44 -2.05 -22.25
C PHE A 165 12.44 -3.11 -23.34
N SER A 166 13.00 -2.86 -24.52
CA SER A 166 13.09 -3.86 -25.57
C SER A 166 14.22 -4.85 -25.30
N SER A 167 13.98 -6.13 -25.60
CA SER A 167 14.97 -7.20 -25.51
C SER A 167 16.12 -6.94 -26.51
N LYS A 168 17.34 -7.24 -26.09
CA LYS A 168 18.53 -7.17 -26.96
C LYS A 168 18.48 -8.15 -28.13
N ARG A 169 17.69 -9.22 -28.02
CA ARG A 169 17.67 -10.32 -28.98
C ARG A 169 16.74 -10.07 -30.17
N ASP A 170 15.56 -9.53 -29.90
CA ASP A 170 14.49 -9.43 -30.89
C ASP A 170 13.89 -8.02 -31.00
N GLY A 171 14.35 -7.07 -30.17
CA GLY A 171 13.84 -5.70 -30.16
C GLY A 171 12.40 -5.57 -29.63
N ILE A 172 11.79 -6.66 -29.14
CA ILE A 172 10.43 -6.70 -28.61
C ILE A 172 10.45 -6.30 -27.14
N PHE A 173 9.35 -5.74 -26.64
CA PHE A 173 9.18 -5.40 -25.22
C PHE A 173 9.48 -6.61 -24.31
N SER A 174 10.36 -6.42 -23.34
CA SER A 174 10.77 -7.46 -22.37
C SER A 174 10.18 -7.18 -21.00
N GLN A 175 9.25 -8.03 -20.58
CA GLN A 175 8.70 -7.97 -19.20
C GLN A 175 9.79 -8.25 -18.16
N SER A 176 10.78 -9.08 -18.46
CA SER A 176 11.92 -9.34 -17.55
C SER A 176 12.71 -8.05 -17.31
N LYS A 177 12.98 -7.25 -18.35
CA LYS A 177 13.66 -5.96 -18.19
C LYS A 177 12.88 -4.98 -17.30
N LEU A 178 11.55 -4.95 -17.47
CA LEU A 178 10.71 -4.11 -16.62
C LEU A 178 10.82 -4.54 -15.13
N ILE A 179 10.78 -5.84 -14.87
CA ILE A 179 10.90 -6.38 -13.50
C ILE A 179 12.29 -6.07 -12.92
N ILE A 180 13.36 -6.31 -13.67
CA ILE A 180 14.72 -6.00 -13.24
C ILE A 180 14.87 -4.51 -12.95
N PHE A 181 14.31 -3.65 -13.80
CA PHE A 181 14.32 -2.22 -13.58
C PHE A 181 13.64 -1.81 -12.27
N ILE A 182 12.46 -2.38 -11.98
CA ILE A 182 11.75 -2.12 -10.72
C ILE A 182 12.56 -2.62 -9.52
N LEU A 183 13.23 -3.77 -9.65
CA LEU A 183 14.13 -4.28 -8.61
C LEU A 183 15.36 -3.38 -8.41
N CYS A 184 15.89 -2.75 -9.46
CA CYS A 184 16.94 -1.72 -9.33
C CYS A 184 16.42 -0.49 -8.59
N CYS A 185 15.21 -0.02 -8.89
CA CYS A 185 14.59 1.07 -8.12
C CYS A 185 14.44 0.69 -6.64
N TYR A 186 13.98 -0.55 -6.36
CA TYR A 186 13.89 -1.05 -4.99
C TYR A 186 15.26 -1.14 -4.30
N PHE A 187 16.29 -1.60 -5.01
CA PHE A 187 17.66 -1.63 -4.50
C PHE A 187 18.13 -0.24 -4.06
N ILE A 188 17.98 0.77 -4.92
CA ILE A 188 18.36 2.15 -4.62
C ILE A 188 17.64 2.65 -3.36
N ILE A 189 16.34 2.46 -3.28
CA ILE A 189 15.52 2.88 -2.14
C ILE A 189 15.88 2.09 -0.87
N ASN A 190 16.16 0.80 -0.99
CA ASN A 190 16.59 -0.02 0.14
C ASN A 190 17.93 0.47 0.71
N GLN A 191 18.92 0.75 -0.15
CA GLN A 191 20.24 1.29 0.28
C GLN A 191 20.11 2.65 0.96
N THR A 192 19.11 3.45 0.58
CA THR A 192 18.92 4.82 1.11
C THR A 192 18.15 4.83 2.43
N PHE A 193 17.11 4.01 2.56
CA PHE A 193 16.13 4.12 3.65
C PHE A 193 16.04 2.89 4.56
N SER A 194 16.83 1.85 4.33
CA SER A 194 16.79 0.61 5.11
C SER A 194 18.15 0.28 5.73
N THR A 195 18.10 -0.37 6.88
CA THR A 195 19.27 -1.01 7.49
C THR A 195 19.44 -2.47 7.02
N GLN A 196 18.44 -3.00 6.29
CA GLN A 196 18.51 -4.35 5.76
C GLN A 196 19.35 -4.36 4.47
N ASN A 197 20.31 -5.27 4.42
CA ASN A 197 21.17 -5.40 3.25
C ASN A 197 20.42 -6.18 2.14
N PHE A 198 20.08 -5.49 1.06
CA PHE A 198 19.61 -6.09 -0.18
C PHE A 198 20.72 -5.95 -1.22
N GLU A 199 21.35 -7.06 -1.60
CA GLU A 199 22.51 -7.05 -2.48
C GLU A 199 22.10 -7.03 -3.95
N LEU A 200 22.87 -6.34 -4.78
CA LEU A 200 22.67 -6.30 -6.24
C LEU A 200 22.72 -7.70 -6.87
N LYS A 201 23.53 -8.61 -6.32
CA LYS A 201 23.58 -10.03 -6.72
C LYS A 201 22.24 -10.75 -6.58
N CYS A 202 21.34 -10.26 -5.72
CA CYS A 202 20.00 -10.82 -5.63
C CYS A 202 19.19 -10.53 -6.89
N ILE A 203 19.44 -9.38 -7.55
CA ILE A 203 18.76 -9.00 -8.80
C ILE A 203 19.19 -9.90 -9.96
N GLU A 204 20.48 -10.25 -10.03
CA GLU A 204 20.98 -11.19 -11.07
C GLU A 204 20.25 -12.53 -11.05
N LYS A 205 19.87 -13.02 -9.86
CA LYS A 205 19.12 -14.29 -9.75
C LYS A 205 17.71 -14.22 -10.34
N TRP A 206 17.15 -13.02 -10.48
CA TRP A 206 15.84 -12.80 -11.08
C TRP A 206 15.90 -12.55 -12.58
N ASP A 207 17.12 -12.36 -13.12
CA ASP A 207 17.34 -12.21 -14.56
C ASP A 207 17.44 -13.60 -15.24
N GLU A 208 16.33 -14.33 -15.25
CA GLU A 208 16.26 -15.68 -15.87
C GLU A 208 16.70 -15.72 -17.33
N LYS A 209 16.68 -14.57 -18.01
CA LYS A 209 17.05 -14.45 -19.43
C LYS A 209 18.46 -13.94 -19.67
N ASN A 210 19.21 -13.64 -18.61
CA ASN A 210 20.52 -13.02 -18.66
C ASN A 210 20.52 -11.76 -19.57
N GLU A 211 19.52 -10.91 -19.38
CA GLU A 211 19.37 -9.64 -20.12
C GLU A 211 20.40 -8.60 -19.68
N PHE A 212 20.94 -8.74 -18.46
CA PHE A 212 21.88 -7.80 -17.84
C PHE A 212 23.10 -8.51 -17.27
N THR A 213 24.26 -7.96 -17.54
CA THR A 213 25.48 -8.23 -16.77
C THR A 213 25.53 -7.37 -15.52
N TYR A 214 26.40 -7.68 -14.58
CA TYR A 214 26.61 -6.87 -13.37
C TYR A 214 26.94 -5.41 -13.68
N ASP A 215 27.81 -5.18 -14.69
CA ASP A 215 28.17 -3.83 -15.13
C ASP A 215 27.00 -3.07 -15.76
N GLU A 216 26.10 -3.78 -16.44
CA GLU A 216 24.91 -3.18 -17.02
C GLU A 216 23.88 -2.84 -15.95
N LEU A 217 23.76 -3.65 -14.89
CA LEU A 217 22.94 -3.31 -13.72
C LEU A 217 23.47 -2.04 -13.01
N ASN A 218 24.77 -1.91 -12.82
CA ASN A 218 25.36 -0.69 -12.25
C ASN A 218 25.08 0.54 -13.13
N LYS A 219 25.26 0.43 -14.45
CA LYS A 219 24.93 1.51 -15.38
C LYS A 219 23.44 1.87 -15.36
N LEU A 220 22.56 0.87 -15.19
CA LEU A 220 21.13 1.10 -15.07
C LEU A 220 20.80 1.86 -13.78
N ILE A 221 21.44 1.52 -12.67
CA ILE A 221 21.30 2.22 -11.39
C ILE A 221 21.75 3.68 -11.53
N ASP A 222 22.91 3.92 -12.13
CA ASP A 222 23.42 5.28 -12.38
C ASP A 222 22.46 6.07 -13.29
N THR A 223 21.90 5.42 -14.29
CA THR A 223 20.90 6.03 -15.18
C THR A 223 19.63 6.40 -14.41
N ILE A 224 19.14 5.53 -13.53
CA ILE A 224 17.97 5.81 -12.68
C ILE A 224 18.26 7.03 -11.79
N LEU A 225 19.37 7.00 -11.05
CA LEU A 225 19.76 8.08 -10.13
C LEU A 225 19.88 9.43 -10.84
N THR A 226 20.53 9.45 -12.01
CA THR A 226 20.70 10.66 -12.81
C THR A 226 19.35 11.18 -13.33
N GLN A 227 18.46 10.31 -13.80
CA GLN A 227 17.16 10.74 -14.34
C GLN A 227 16.21 11.26 -13.26
N VAL A 228 16.31 10.75 -12.03
CA VAL A 228 15.52 11.26 -10.89
C VAL A 228 16.23 12.40 -10.15
N ASP A 229 17.37 12.88 -10.68
CA ASP A 229 18.19 13.95 -10.10
C ASP A 229 18.58 13.67 -8.64
N PHE A 230 18.85 12.39 -8.33
CA PHE A 230 19.10 11.90 -6.96
C PHE A 230 18.00 12.25 -5.95
N ASN A 231 16.83 12.69 -6.41
CA ASN A 231 15.69 13.01 -5.56
C ASN A 231 14.88 11.74 -5.26
N LEU A 232 15.24 11.06 -4.18
CA LEU A 232 14.64 9.78 -3.77
C LEU A 232 13.53 9.94 -2.72
N ASP A 233 13.42 11.13 -2.13
CA ASP A 233 12.46 11.39 -1.04
C ASP A 233 11.25 12.21 -1.48
N ASN A 234 10.75 11.93 -2.69
CA ASN A 234 9.52 12.55 -3.16
C ASN A 234 8.32 12.17 -2.28
N LEU A 235 7.43 13.15 -2.10
CA LEU A 235 6.22 12.99 -1.31
C LEU A 235 5.29 11.93 -1.93
N CYS A 236 4.82 11.00 -1.11
CA CYS A 236 3.93 9.92 -1.54
C CYS A 236 2.83 9.63 -0.49
N ILE A 237 1.89 8.77 -0.82
CA ILE A 237 0.79 8.37 0.08
C ILE A 237 1.33 7.86 1.43
N TYR A 238 2.46 7.14 1.44
CA TYR A 238 3.03 6.58 2.68
C TYR A 238 3.39 7.66 3.68
N ASP A 239 3.89 8.80 3.24
CA ASP A 239 4.31 9.89 4.12
C ASP A 239 3.12 10.44 4.90
N PHE A 240 1.98 10.66 4.24
CA PHE A 240 0.72 11.04 4.87
C PHE A 240 0.13 9.92 5.73
N LEU A 241 0.15 8.66 5.23
CA LEU A 241 -0.34 7.51 5.99
C LEU A 241 0.39 7.35 7.31
N ASN A 242 1.73 7.41 7.26
CA ASN A 242 2.53 7.27 8.46
C ASN A 242 2.22 8.35 9.48
N LEU A 243 2.09 9.60 9.04
CA LEU A 243 1.77 10.73 9.89
C LEU A 243 0.36 10.63 10.48
N PHE A 244 -0.63 10.32 9.66
CA PHE A 244 -2.03 10.21 10.05
C PHE A 244 -2.26 9.04 11.01
N LEU A 245 -1.71 7.87 10.71
CA LEU A 245 -1.83 6.71 11.58
C LEU A 245 -1.06 6.89 12.89
N PHE A 246 0.10 7.58 12.87
CA PHE A 246 0.83 7.89 14.09
C PHE A 246 -0.02 8.77 15.04
N ASP A 247 -0.60 9.84 14.52
CA ASP A 247 -1.46 10.74 15.32
C ASP A 247 -2.72 10.02 15.84
N LEU A 248 -3.42 9.31 14.95
CA LEU A 248 -4.62 8.54 15.31
C LEU A 248 -4.32 7.46 16.35
N ASN A 249 -3.27 6.68 16.18
CA ASN A 249 -2.90 5.61 17.11
C ASN A 249 -2.49 6.16 18.47
N ASN A 250 -1.84 7.33 18.53
CA ASN A 250 -1.53 7.97 19.81
C ASN A 250 -2.80 8.40 20.57
N LYS A 251 -3.82 8.86 19.85
CA LYS A 251 -5.14 9.17 20.46
C LYS A 251 -5.87 7.92 20.93
N LEU A 252 -5.77 6.84 20.17
CA LEU A 252 -6.40 5.55 20.50
C LEU A 252 -5.74 4.86 21.71
N LYS A 253 -4.42 4.98 21.90
CA LYS A 253 -3.71 4.47 23.08
C LYS A 253 -4.28 4.98 24.40
N ASN A 254 -4.83 6.20 24.39
CA ASN A 254 -5.45 6.80 25.59
C ASN A 254 -6.82 6.18 25.91
N VAL A 255 -7.39 5.41 24.99
CA VAL A 255 -8.75 4.82 25.13
C VAL A 255 -8.69 3.33 25.40
N THR A 256 -7.74 2.63 24.79
CA THR A 256 -7.56 1.18 24.94
C THR A 256 -6.16 0.76 24.55
N ASN A 257 -5.63 -0.27 25.23
CA ASN A 257 -4.31 -0.82 24.92
C ASN A 257 -4.38 -1.90 23.83
N GLU A 258 -5.47 -2.67 23.77
CA GLU A 258 -5.67 -3.75 22.81
C GLU A 258 -7.13 -3.78 22.37
N ASN A 259 -7.37 -3.77 21.07
CA ASN A 259 -8.71 -3.85 20.52
C ASN A 259 -8.69 -4.50 19.13
N PRO A 260 -9.34 -5.67 18.94
CA PRO A 260 -9.39 -6.37 17.66
C PRO A 260 -9.94 -5.52 16.50
N PHE A 261 -10.79 -4.55 16.79
CA PHE A 261 -11.28 -3.61 15.78
C PHE A 261 -10.15 -2.71 15.26
N ILE A 262 -9.29 -2.19 16.15
CA ILE A 262 -8.15 -1.34 15.76
C ILE A 262 -7.15 -2.14 14.92
N ASP A 263 -6.87 -3.39 15.30
CA ASP A 263 -5.97 -4.26 14.55
C ASP A 263 -6.51 -4.52 13.14
N PHE A 264 -7.79 -4.86 13.03
CA PHE A 264 -8.43 -5.08 11.74
C PHE A 264 -8.48 -3.80 10.89
N PHE A 265 -8.80 -2.66 11.52
CA PHE A 265 -8.76 -1.35 10.85
C PHE A 265 -7.37 -1.03 10.29
N ASN A 266 -6.32 -1.14 11.11
CA ASN A 266 -4.95 -0.89 10.68
C ASN A 266 -4.51 -1.86 9.56
N GLN A 267 -4.92 -3.13 9.65
CA GLN A 267 -4.66 -4.11 8.60
C GLN A 267 -5.37 -3.73 7.28
N SER A 268 -6.62 -3.28 7.37
CA SER A 268 -7.41 -2.83 6.21
C SER A 268 -6.77 -1.61 5.54
N VAL A 269 -6.37 -0.59 6.32
CA VAL A 269 -5.63 0.58 5.80
C VAL A 269 -4.39 0.15 5.03
N ASN A 270 -3.65 -0.81 5.58
CA ASN A 270 -2.44 -1.32 4.96
C ASN A 270 -2.69 -2.04 3.63
N ILE A 271 -3.72 -2.88 3.57
CA ILE A 271 -4.08 -3.61 2.35
C ILE A 271 -4.52 -2.62 1.26
N PHE A 272 -5.44 -1.73 1.59
CA PHE A 272 -6.01 -0.80 0.62
C PHE A 272 -4.99 0.21 0.11
N SER A 273 -4.07 0.66 0.94
CA SER A 273 -3.00 1.57 0.51
C SER A 273 -2.09 0.94 -0.57
N VAL A 274 -1.71 -0.33 -0.39
CA VAL A 274 -0.91 -1.05 -1.39
C VAL A 274 -1.69 -1.25 -2.69
N LYS A 275 -3.01 -1.46 -2.61
CA LYS A 275 -3.84 -1.65 -3.81
C LYS A 275 -4.04 -0.37 -4.60
N ILE A 276 -4.24 0.76 -3.94
CA ILE A 276 -4.40 2.05 -4.59
C ILE A 276 -3.17 2.43 -5.42
N ILE A 277 -1.96 2.26 -4.88
CA ILE A 277 -0.75 2.66 -5.60
C ILE A 277 -0.46 1.80 -6.83
N GLN A 278 -1.04 0.60 -6.90
CA GLN A 278 -0.93 -0.26 -8.07
C GLN A 278 -1.82 0.21 -9.22
N ASP A 279 -2.85 1.01 -8.94
CA ASP A 279 -3.82 1.48 -9.93
C ASP A 279 -3.59 2.96 -10.28
N LEU A 280 -3.64 3.28 -11.57
CA LEU A 280 -3.42 4.63 -12.08
C LEU A 280 -4.66 5.50 -12.06
N SER A 281 -5.84 4.94 -11.87
CA SER A 281 -7.12 5.66 -11.98
C SER A 281 -7.30 6.78 -10.94
N LEU A 282 -6.48 6.74 -9.88
CA LEU A 282 -6.48 7.72 -8.80
C LEU A 282 -5.20 8.58 -8.75
N ASN A 283 -4.32 8.46 -9.73
CA ASN A 283 -3.00 9.12 -9.70
C ASN A 283 -3.06 10.65 -9.83
N ASP A 284 -4.18 11.18 -10.31
CA ASP A 284 -4.47 12.62 -10.40
C ASP A 284 -4.98 13.19 -9.08
N ILE A 285 -5.26 12.35 -8.09
CA ILE A 285 -5.71 12.75 -6.75
C ILE A 285 -4.48 12.99 -5.87
N MET A 286 -4.53 14.05 -5.06
CA MET A 286 -3.46 14.36 -4.11
C MET A 286 -3.23 13.24 -3.11
N PRO A 287 -1.97 12.89 -2.76
CA PRO A 287 -1.64 11.85 -1.78
C PRO A 287 -2.35 11.99 -0.44
N SER A 288 -2.51 13.20 0.08
CA SER A 288 -3.27 13.46 1.31
C SER A 288 -4.74 13.05 1.21
N ALA A 289 -5.37 13.36 0.07
CA ALA A 289 -6.77 13.00 -0.21
C ALA A 289 -6.93 11.49 -0.39
N GLN A 290 -6.01 10.84 -1.10
CA GLN A 290 -5.99 9.38 -1.22
C GLN A 290 -5.87 8.72 0.16
N CYS A 291 -4.94 9.21 0.97
CA CYS A 291 -4.70 8.70 2.32
C CYS A 291 -5.94 8.82 3.22
N LEU A 292 -6.57 10.00 3.26
CA LEU A 292 -7.78 10.19 4.05
C LEU A 292 -8.94 9.31 3.54
N GLY A 293 -9.08 9.16 2.22
CA GLY A 293 -10.08 8.27 1.62
C GLY A 293 -9.88 6.82 2.02
N ILE A 294 -8.63 6.33 2.04
CA ILE A 294 -8.27 4.98 2.52
C ILE A 294 -8.67 4.80 3.97
N ILE A 295 -8.33 5.75 4.84
CA ILE A 295 -8.64 5.69 6.28
C ILE A 295 -10.16 5.67 6.49
N MET A 296 -10.89 6.54 5.82
CA MET A 296 -12.36 6.60 5.91
C MET A 296 -13.00 5.29 5.47
N PHE A 297 -12.59 4.78 4.31
CA PHE A 297 -13.12 3.52 3.80
C PHE A 297 -12.77 2.36 4.71
N SER A 298 -11.53 2.25 5.18
CA SER A 298 -11.09 1.20 6.09
C SER A 298 -11.88 1.22 7.41
N TYR A 299 -12.23 2.40 7.90
CA TYR A 299 -13.06 2.55 9.09
C TYR A 299 -14.47 1.98 8.86
N GLU A 300 -15.15 2.39 7.80
CA GLU A 300 -16.50 1.89 7.48
C GLU A 300 -16.49 0.37 7.18
N TYR A 301 -15.48 -0.09 6.44
CA TYR A 301 -15.29 -1.51 6.16
C TYR A 301 -15.08 -2.32 7.44
N SER A 302 -14.32 -1.79 8.39
CA SER A 302 -14.11 -2.44 9.69
C SER A 302 -15.37 -2.46 10.55
N LYS A 303 -16.16 -1.38 10.54
CA LYS A 303 -17.49 -1.35 11.22
C LYS A 303 -18.43 -2.41 10.69
N PHE A 304 -18.41 -2.64 9.37
CA PHE A 304 -19.26 -3.64 8.74
C PHE A 304 -18.77 -5.07 9.01
N THR A 305 -17.46 -5.29 8.98
CA THR A 305 -16.86 -6.64 9.00
C THR A 305 -16.67 -7.18 10.42
N VAL A 306 -16.25 -6.32 11.35
CA VAL A 306 -15.96 -6.73 12.73
C VAL A 306 -17.25 -6.85 13.53
N LYS A 307 -17.44 -7.97 14.27
CA LYS A 307 -18.62 -8.18 15.10
C LYS A 307 -18.80 -7.03 16.10
N LYS A 308 -20.06 -6.62 16.34
CA LYS A 308 -20.41 -5.53 17.28
C LYS A 308 -19.83 -5.73 18.67
N THR A 309 -19.65 -6.97 19.13
CA THR A 309 -19.05 -7.29 20.43
C THR A 309 -17.61 -6.83 20.59
N PHE A 310 -16.88 -6.63 19.49
CA PHE A 310 -15.51 -6.11 19.48
C PHE A 310 -15.43 -4.63 19.15
N GLN A 311 -16.56 -4.00 18.83
CA GLN A 311 -16.64 -2.57 18.57
C GLN A 311 -16.83 -1.85 19.92
N ASN A 312 -15.89 -0.98 20.23
CA ASN A 312 -15.95 -0.14 21.42
C ASN A 312 -16.38 1.28 21.00
N ASP A 313 -17.51 1.75 21.53
CA ASP A 313 -18.09 3.04 21.17
C ASP A 313 -17.10 4.21 21.38
N LYS A 314 -16.25 4.15 22.41
CA LYS A 314 -15.20 5.15 22.61
C LYS A 314 -14.16 5.14 21.49
N VAL A 315 -13.76 3.96 21.01
CA VAL A 315 -12.83 3.80 19.89
C VAL A 315 -13.44 4.35 18.62
N LEU A 316 -14.70 3.99 18.33
CA LEU A 316 -15.42 4.49 17.16
C LEU A 316 -15.52 6.01 17.19
N PHE A 317 -15.90 6.58 18.32
CA PHE A 317 -16.01 8.01 18.53
C PHE A 317 -14.66 8.72 18.29
N VAL A 318 -13.56 8.18 18.80
CA VAL A 318 -12.22 8.76 18.58
C VAL A 318 -11.87 8.79 17.10
N ILE A 319 -12.10 7.70 16.38
CA ILE A 319 -11.79 7.61 14.95
C ILE A 319 -12.67 8.58 14.14
N GLU A 320 -13.97 8.63 14.41
CA GLU A 320 -14.92 9.53 13.73
C GLU A 320 -14.53 11.01 13.91
N ASN A 321 -14.26 11.41 15.14
CA ASN A 321 -13.80 12.79 15.43
C ASN A 321 -12.46 13.09 14.77
N TRP A 322 -11.54 12.11 14.77
CA TRP A 322 -10.25 12.27 14.09
C TRP A 322 -10.45 12.50 12.58
N ILE A 323 -11.27 11.67 11.93
CA ILE A 323 -11.61 11.81 10.50
C ILE A 323 -12.21 13.19 10.21
N GLN A 324 -13.13 13.66 11.06
CA GLN A 324 -13.75 14.98 10.89
C GLN A 324 -12.72 16.11 11.02
N ASN A 325 -11.82 16.03 11.98
CA ASN A 325 -10.74 17.00 12.16
C ASN A 325 -9.76 16.98 10.97
N ALA A 326 -9.38 15.78 10.47
CA ALA A 326 -8.52 15.65 9.31
C ALA A 326 -9.15 16.31 8.06
N LYS A 327 -10.46 16.14 7.85
CA LYS A 327 -11.19 16.83 6.75
C LYS A 327 -11.12 18.34 6.86
N ASN A 328 -11.16 18.88 8.08
CA ASN A 328 -11.12 20.34 8.33
C ASN A 328 -9.70 20.91 8.11
N ILE A 329 -8.66 20.12 8.41
CA ILE A 329 -7.27 20.53 8.24
C ILE A 329 -6.85 20.52 6.77
N LEU A 330 -7.34 19.57 5.98
CA LEU A 330 -7.03 19.46 4.55
C LEU A 330 -7.82 20.51 3.75
N ILE A 331 -7.36 21.75 3.79
CA ILE A 331 -8.04 22.92 3.21
C ILE A 331 -8.30 22.77 1.70
N ASN A 332 -7.38 22.10 0.99
CA ASN A 332 -7.47 21.88 -0.46
C ASN A 332 -8.24 20.60 -0.84
N LEU A 333 -8.83 19.94 0.15
CA LEU A 333 -9.52 18.68 -0.05
C LEU A 333 -10.80 18.86 -0.90
N LYS A 334 -10.81 18.26 -2.06
CA LYS A 334 -12.01 18.20 -2.90
C LYS A 334 -12.89 17.03 -2.46
N LYS A 335 -14.13 17.30 -2.06
CA LYS A 335 -15.09 16.23 -1.72
C LYS A 335 -15.24 15.19 -2.83
N GLN A 336 -15.08 15.60 -4.09
CA GLN A 336 -15.15 14.72 -5.24
C GLN A 336 -13.99 13.71 -5.25
N ASP A 337 -12.78 14.12 -4.89
CA ASP A 337 -11.61 13.26 -4.86
C ASP A 337 -11.78 12.17 -3.79
N LEU A 338 -12.26 12.53 -2.60
CA LEU A 338 -12.60 11.53 -1.57
C LEU A 338 -13.66 10.53 -2.04
N LYS A 339 -14.70 11.01 -2.73
CA LYS A 339 -15.73 10.12 -3.28
C LYS A 339 -15.17 9.16 -4.31
N ARG A 340 -14.26 9.63 -5.19
CA ARG A 340 -13.59 8.77 -6.19
C ARG A 340 -12.77 7.67 -5.50
N VAL A 341 -11.97 8.02 -4.49
CA VAL A 341 -11.18 7.04 -3.73
C VAL A 341 -12.07 5.99 -3.07
N ILE A 342 -13.12 6.43 -2.37
CA ILE A 342 -14.05 5.54 -1.67
C ILE A 342 -14.81 4.65 -2.67
N HIS A 343 -15.26 5.20 -3.80
CA HIS A 343 -15.95 4.43 -4.83
C HIS A 343 -15.04 3.35 -5.42
N TRP A 344 -13.81 3.71 -5.78
CA TRP A 344 -12.82 2.75 -6.27
C TRP A 344 -12.57 1.60 -5.28
N LEU A 345 -12.45 1.91 -3.97
CA LEU A 345 -12.25 0.90 -2.93
C LEU A 345 -13.48 -0.01 -2.76
N ASN A 346 -14.70 0.55 -2.86
CA ASN A 346 -15.92 -0.25 -2.87
C ASN A 346 -15.95 -1.23 -4.05
N ASP A 347 -15.65 -0.74 -5.24
CA ASP A 347 -15.62 -1.58 -6.45
C ASP A 347 -14.56 -2.67 -6.31
N TYR A 348 -13.38 -2.33 -5.77
CA TYR A 348 -12.31 -3.29 -5.51
C TYR A 348 -12.77 -4.42 -4.56
N VAL A 349 -13.42 -4.09 -3.43
CA VAL A 349 -13.89 -5.08 -2.46
C VAL A 349 -15.01 -5.95 -3.01
N ASN A 350 -15.89 -5.38 -3.85
CA ASN A 350 -17.01 -6.12 -4.45
C ASN A 350 -16.56 -7.07 -5.57
N THR A 351 -15.37 -6.85 -6.15
CA THR A 351 -14.84 -7.66 -7.27
C THR A 351 -13.80 -8.71 -6.86
N HIS A 352 -13.30 -8.65 -5.62
CA HIS A 352 -12.22 -9.52 -5.12
C HIS A 352 -12.55 -10.13 -3.76
#